data_26ce8f199b7ed012556fe07e193fcb66
#
_entry.id   26ce8f199b7ed012556fe07e193fcb66
#
_cell.length_a   1.000
_cell.length_b   1.000
_cell.length_c   1.000
_cell.angle_alpha   90.00
_cell.angle_beta   90.00
_cell.angle_gamma   90.00
#
_symmetry.space_group_name_H-M   'P 1'
#
loop_
_entity.id
_entity.type
_entity.pdbx_description
1 polymer ?
#
loop_
_entity_poly.entity_id
_entity_poly.type
_entity_poly.pdbx_seq_one_letter_code
_entity_poly.pdbx_strand_id
1 'polypeptide(L)'
;ENLADELLLADHYVLCSGSFQSRGLRSNYEGIYEPVFGLDVLAEKNRADWHADYVFDAQPYMAFGVKTDEKLHATIDGKTIENLYAAGSVLGGHNSIKLDDATGVAMLTALEVAHNILSK
;
A
#
# COMPACT_ATOMS: atom_id res chain seq x y z
N GLU A 1 -5.37 15.14 -7.22
CA GLU A 1 -5.47 16.50 -6.64
C GLU A 1 -4.42 16.67 -5.55
N ASN A 2 -3.94 17.89 -5.37
CA ASN A 2 -3.01 18.24 -4.31
C ASN A 2 -3.69 19.09 -3.23
N LEU A 3 -2.94 19.59 -2.24
CA LEU A 3 -3.49 20.41 -1.15
C LEU A 3 -4.08 21.76 -1.62
N ALA A 4 -3.79 22.20 -2.82
CA ALA A 4 -4.34 23.42 -3.42
C ALA A 4 -5.54 23.12 -4.36
N ASP A 5 -6.08 21.89 -4.30
CA ASP A 5 -7.18 21.42 -5.14
C ASP A 5 -6.89 21.49 -6.65
N GLU A 6 -5.63 21.43 -7.01
CA GLU A 6 -5.22 21.34 -8.41
C GLU A 6 -5.30 19.89 -8.92
N LEU A 7 -5.83 19.71 -10.12
CA LEU A 7 -5.85 18.42 -10.78
C LEU A 7 -4.49 18.16 -11.44
N LEU A 8 -3.78 17.15 -10.95
CA LEU A 8 -2.49 16.75 -11.49
C LEU A 8 -2.69 15.64 -12.52
N LEU A 9 -2.35 15.92 -13.78
CA LEU A 9 -2.46 14.95 -14.86
C LEU A 9 -1.09 14.38 -15.22
N ALA A 10 -1.02 13.05 -15.37
CA ALA A 10 0.18 12.34 -15.76
C ALA A 10 -0.18 11.07 -16.51
N ASP A 11 0.77 10.53 -17.27
CA ASP A 11 0.58 9.24 -17.96
C ASP A 11 0.59 8.07 -16.98
N HIS A 12 1.41 8.16 -15.94
CA HIS A 12 1.52 7.15 -14.89
C HIS A 12 1.57 7.81 -13.52
N TYR A 13 0.98 7.13 -12.53
CA TYR A 13 1.00 7.54 -11.13
C TYR A 13 1.61 6.44 -10.29
N VAL A 14 2.41 6.79 -9.29
CA VAL A 14 2.98 5.84 -8.34
C VAL A 14 2.66 6.30 -6.93
N LEU A 15 1.96 5.45 -6.17
CA LEU A 15 1.64 5.72 -4.78
C LEU A 15 2.74 5.17 -3.87
N CYS A 16 3.41 6.06 -3.15
CA CYS A 16 4.50 5.74 -2.22
C CYS A 16 4.24 6.38 -0.85
N SER A 17 3.00 6.34 -0.38
CA SER A 17 2.56 7.09 0.81
C SER A 17 2.91 6.42 2.13
N GLY A 18 3.48 5.21 2.09
CA GLY A 18 3.84 4.48 3.29
C GLY A 18 2.65 3.78 3.95
N SER A 19 2.88 3.28 5.17
CA SER A 19 1.89 2.53 5.94
C SER A 19 1.18 3.43 6.97
N PHE A 20 0.76 2.85 8.09
CA PHE A 20 0.02 3.59 9.14
C PHE A 20 0.81 4.76 9.74
N GLN A 21 2.11 4.61 9.93
CA GLN A 21 2.94 5.64 10.57
C GLN A 21 3.00 6.93 9.75
N SER A 22 3.06 6.81 8.44
CA SER A 22 3.07 7.95 7.52
C SER A 22 1.67 8.35 7.03
N ARG A 23 0.64 7.71 7.58
CA ARG A 23 -0.78 7.94 7.23
C ARG A 23 -1.12 7.57 5.79
N GLY A 24 -0.31 6.75 5.15
CA GLY A 24 -0.64 6.15 3.85
C GLY A 24 -1.80 5.17 3.92
N LEU A 25 -2.00 4.58 5.11
CA LEU A 25 -3.15 3.76 5.45
C LEU A 25 -3.80 4.33 6.70
N ARG A 26 -5.14 4.27 6.75
CA ARG A 26 -5.92 4.72 7.90
C ARG A 26 -6.95 3.67 8.28
N SER A 27 -7.43 3.72 9.51
CA SER A 27 -8.48 2.82 9.99
C SER A 27 -9.66 3.60 10.55
N ASN A 28 -10.85 3.01 10.45
CA ASN A 28 -12.08 3.50 11.07
C ASN A 28 -12.91 2.31 11.57
N TYR A 29 -14.17 2.53 11.93
CA TYR A 29 -15.06 1.47 12.38
C TYR A 29 -15.34 0.41 11.31
N GLU A 30 -15.30 0.79 10.05
CA GLU A 30 -15.59 -0.11 8.92
C GLU A 30 -14.39 -0.95 8.53
N GLY A 31 -13.17 -0.51 8.88
CA GLY A 31 -11.96 -1.24 8.56
C GLY A 31 -10.77 -0.34 8.25
N ILE A 32 -9.91 -0.83 7.38
CA ILE A 32 -8.70 -0.15 6.95
C ILE A 32 -8.88 0.33 5.51
N TYR A 33 -8.43 1.53 5.23
CA TYR A 33 -8.59 2.14 3.91
C TYR A 33 -7.35 2.94 3.50
N GLU A 34 -7.18 3.09 2.19
CA GLU A 34 -6.17 3.95 1.59
C GLU A 34 -6.85 5.30 1.26
N PRO A 35 -6.37 6.45 1.81
CA PRO A 35 -7.15 7.70 1.77
C PRO A 35 -7.03 8.52 0.49
N VAL A 36 -6.02 8.27 -0.36
CA VAL A 36 -5.76 9.12 -1.54
C VAL A 36 -6.66 8.72 -2.71
N PHE A 37 -6.67 7.43 -3.07
CA PHE A 37 -7.39 6.91 -4.23
C PHE A 37 -8.54 5.97 -3.87
N GLY A 38 -8.67 5.56 -2.60
CA GLY A 38 -9.66 4.57 -2.20
C GLY A 38 -9.35 3.17 -2.73
N LEU A 39 -8.08 2.78 -2.75
CA LEU A 39 -7.62 1.51 -3.30
C LEU A 39 -8.04 0.32 -2.42
N ASP A 40 -8.12 -0.86 -3.05
CA ASP A 40 -8.34 -2.10 -2.31
C ASP A 40 -7.17 -2.36 -1.36
N VAL A 41 -7.47 -2.81 -0.14
CA VAL A 41 -6.48 -3.03 0.91
C VAL A 41 -6.51 -4.50 1.34
N LEU A 42 -5.33 -5.08 1.48
CA LEU A 42 -5.15 -6.41 2.06
C LEU A 42 -5.17 -6.27 3.59
N ALA A 43 -6.28 -6.66 4.21
CA ALA A 43 -6.48 -6.57 5.64
C ALA A 43 -7.53 -7.58 6.10
N GLU A 44 -7.44 -7.98 7.37
CA GLU A 44 -8.44 -8.85 7.98
C GLU A 44 -9.72 -8.05 8.31
N LYS A 45 -10.87 -8.62 8.00
CA LYS A 45 -12.16 -7.99 8.26
C LYS A 45 -12.51 -7.97 9.75
N ASN A 46 -12.11 -8.99 10.49
CA ASN A 46 -12.35 -9.07 11.92
C ASN A 46 -11.25 -8.32 12.67
N ARG A 47 -11.62 -7.27 13.42
CA ARG A 47 -10.66 -6.46 14.18
C ARG A 47 -9.87 -7.28 15.20
N ALA A 48 -10.43 -8.37 15.75
CA ALA A 48 -9.72 -9.24 16.68
C ALA A 48 -8.50 -9.90 16.03
N ASP A 49 -8.46 -10.04 14.71
CA ASP A 49 -7.36 -10.64 13.97
C ASP A 49 -6.29 -9.61 13.56
N TRP A 50 -6.43 -8.33 13.94
CA TRP A 50 -5.45 -7.29 13.62
C TRP A 50 -4.22 -7.34 14.53
N HIS A 51 -4.31 -7.97 15.68
CA HIS A 51 -3.23 -8.03 16.67
C HIS A 51 -3.05 -9.45 17.19
N ALA A 52 -1.84 -9.73 17.69
CA ALA A 52 -1.55 -10.95 18.44
C ALA A 52 -1.73 -10.69 19.93
N ASP A 53 -1.92 -11.78 20.71
CA ASP A 53 -2.15 -11.69 22.16
C ASP A 53 -0.93 -11.16 22.92
N TYR A 54 0.27 -11.44 22.42
CA TYR A 54 1.52 -10.98 23.04
C TYR A 54 2.08 -9.78 22.30
N VAL A 55 2.46 -8.74 23.05
CA VAL A 55 2.95 -7.47 22.49
C VAL A 55 4.17 -7.66 21.58
N PHE A 56 5.06 -8.60 21.93
CA PHE A 56 6.29 -8.83 21.17
C PHE A 56 6.14 -9.79 20.01
N ASP A 57 4.97 -10.39 19.82
CA ASP A 57 4.70 -11.20 18.64
C ASP A 57 4.51 -10.34 17.40
N ALA A 58 4.66 -10.95 16.22
CA ALA A 58 4.34 -10.27 14.98
C ALA A 58 2.86 -9.88 14.95
N GLN A 59 2.59 -8.60 14.84
CA GLN A 59 1.22 -8.09 14.81
C GLN A 59 0.68 -8.13 13.37
N PRO A 60 -0.46 -8.81 13.10
CA PRO A 60 -0.95 -8.95 11.74
C PRO A 60 -1.18 -7.62 11.00
N TYR A 61 -1.60 -6.56 11.71
CA TYR A 61 -1.85 -5.26 11.07
C TYR A 61 -0.61 -4.66 10.40
N MET A 62 0.58 -5.07 10.82
CA MET A 62 1.84 -4.56 10.26
C MET A 62 2.06 -5.01 8.81
N ALA A 63 1.40 -6.09 8.39
CA ALA A 63 1.46 -6.59 7.01
C ALA A 63 0.27 -6.12 6.16
N PHE A 64 -0.64 -5.32 6.71
CA PHE A 64 -1.76 -4.78 5.95
C PHE A 64 -1.30 -3.68 5.01
N GLY A 65 -1.88 -3.62 3.83
CA GLY A 65 -1.53 -2.60 2.86
C GLY A 65 -2.34 -2.72 1.59
N VAL A 66 -1.99 -1.93 0.61
CA VAL A 66 -2.68 -1.87 -0.68
C VAL A 66 -2.47 -3.18 -1.46
N LYS A 67 -3.54 -3.69 -2.06
CA LYS A 67 -3.47 -4.83 -2.96
C LYS A 67 -2.98 -4.39 -4.33
N THR A 68 -2.10 -5.19 -4.91
CA THR A 68 -1.59 -4.96 -6.26
C THR A 68 -1.60 -6.27 -7.06
N ASP A 69 -1.50 -6.16 -8.38
CA ASP A 69 -1.29 -7.30 -9.25
C ASP A 69 0.20 -7.67 -9.33
N GLU A 70 0.56 -8.61 -10.20
CA GLU A 70 1.95 -9.07 -10.36
C GLU A 70 2.91 -7.96 -10.83
N LYS A 71 2.38 -6.93 -11.48
CA LYS A 71 3.15 -5.80 -11.99
C LYS A 71 3.09 -4.56 -11.10
N LEU A 72 2.57 -4.71 -9.88
CA LEU A 72 2.39 -3.64 -8.90
C LEU A 72 1.36 -2.57 -9.30
N HIS A 73 0.44 -2.89 -10.21
CA HIS A 73 -0.71 -2.04 -10.48
C HIS A 73 -1.70 -2.09 -9.32
N ALA A 74 -2.18 -0.94 -8.90
CA ALA A 74 -3.19 -0.85 -7.86
C ALA A 74 -4.57 -1.28 -8.36
N THR A 75 -5.45 -1.71 -7.45
CA THR A 75 -6.80 -2.15 -7.78
C THR A 75 -7.84 -1.36 -7.00
N ILE A 76 -9.01 -1.15 -7.61
CA ILE A 76 -10.21 -0.60 -6.94
C ILE A 76 -11.38 -1.53 -7.24
N ASP A 77 -12.03 -2.05 -6.19
CA ASP A 77 -13.14 -3.00 -6.28
C ASP A 77 -12.82 -4.20 -7.19
N GLY A 78 -11.59 -4.69 -7.08
CA GLY A 78 -11.11 -5.83 -7.86
C GLY A 78 -10.67 -5.51 -9.29
N LYS A 79 -10.80 -4.26 -9.73
CA LYS A 79 -10.40 -3.83 -11.08
C LYS A 79 -9.00 -3.23 -11.05
N THR A 80 -8.12 -3.73 -11.91
CA THR A 80 -6.76 -3.21 -12.05
C THR A 80 -6.77 -1.86 -12.76
N ILE A 81 -6.02 -0.90 -12.21
CA ILE A 81 -5.84 0.42 -12.80
C ILE A 81 -4.49 0.44 -13.51
N GLU A 82 -4.49 0.51 -14.83
CA GLU A 82 -3.31 0.29 -15.66
C GLU A 82 -2.23 1.37 -15.52
N ASN A 83 -2.61 2.59 -15.12
CA ASN A 83 -1.67 3.70 -15.00
C ASN A 83 -1.39 4.10 -13.54
N LEU A 84 -1.79 3.28 -12.58
CA LEU A 84 -1.56 3.55 -11.15
C LEU A 84 -0.83 2.37 -10.53
N TYR A 85 0.35 2.65 -9.99
CA TYR A 85 1.21 1.68 -9.31
C TYR A 85 1.31 2.00 -7.84
N ALA A 86 1.69 1.02 -7.03
CA ALA A 86 2.02 1.23 -5.62
C ALA A 86 3.39 0.65 -5.34
N ALA A 87 4.17 1.32 -4.51
CA ALA A 87 5.52 0.89 -4.16
C ALA A 87 5.85 1.26 -2.71
N GLY A 88 6.79 0.53 -2.12
CA GLY A 88 7.25 0.77 -0.77
C GLY A 88 6.35 0.17 0.29
N SER A 89 6.37 0.74 1.49
CA SER A 89 5.69 0.18 2.66
C SER A 89 4.15 0.32 2.63
N VAL A 90 3.58 0.99 1.64
CA VAL A 90 2.14 1.01 1.43
C VAL A 90 1.62 -0.36 0.95
N LEU A 91 2.48 -1.20 0.38
CA LEU A 91 2.12 -2.52 -0.13
C LEU A 91 1.77 -3.49 0.99
N GLY A 92 0.71 -4.28 0.79
CA GLY A 92 0.31 -5.34 1.71
C GLY A 92 1.18 -6.59 1.62
N GLY A 93 1.09 -7.44 2.65
CA GLY A 93 1.79 -8.72 2.69
C GLY A 93 3.22 -8.68 3.20
N HIS A 94 3.71 -7.50 3.61
CA HIS A 94 5.09 -7.33 4.08
C HIS A 94 5.13 -6.62 5.43
N ASN A 95 5.80 -7.23 6.42
CA ASN A 95 6.03 -6.63 7.73
C ASN A 95 7.44 -6.08 7.83
N SER A 96 7.64 -4.85 7.39
CA SER A 96 8.95 -4.19 7.38
C SER A 96 9.49 -3.91 8.78
N ILE A 97 8.62 -3.75 9.77
CA ILE A 97 9.05 -3.47 11.15
C ILE A 97 9.73 -4.70 11.73
N LYS A 98 9.12 -5.87 11.60
CA LYS A 98 9.69 -7.11 12.12
C LYS A 98 10.92 -7.57 11.34
N LEU A 99 10.89 -7.43 10.02
CA LEU A 99 11.98 -7.89 9.15
C LEU A 99 13.10 -6.87 8.98
N ASP A 100 12.87 -5.64 9.43
CA ASP A 100 13.84 -4.53 9.40
C ASP A 100 14.45 -4.30 8.00
N ASP A 101 13.61 -4.39 6.96
CA ASP A 101 14.04 -4.28 5.57
C ASP A 101 13.19 -3.31 4.73
N ALA A 102 12.54 -2.33 5.38
CA ALA A 102 11.68 -1.36 4.70
C ALA A 102 12.39 -0.64 3.55
N THR A 103 13.67 -0.27 3.72
CA THR A 103 14.47 0.37 2.68
C THR A 103 14.69 -0.57 1.48
N GLY A 104 14.98 -1.84 1.74
CA GLY A 104 15.15 -2.85 0.68
C GLY A 104 13.87 -3.05 -0.12
N VAL A 105 12.73 -3.16 0.55
CA VAL A 105 11.43 -3.29 -0.12
C VAL A 105 11.12 -2.04 -0.94
N ALA A 106 11.35 -0.86 -0.40
CA ALA A 106 11.11 0.39 -1.12
C ALA A 106 11.95 0.47 -2.41
N MET A 107 13.23 0.10 -2.33
CA MET A 107 14.12 0.09 -3.49
C MET A 107 13.71 -0.94 -4.55
N LEU A 108 13.44 -2.18 -4.14
CA LEU A 108 13.09 -3.25 -5.05
C LEU A 108 11.74 -3.00 -5.74
N THR A 109 10.74 -2.54 -4.99
CA THR A 109 9.43 -2.25 -5.57
C THR A 109 9.47 -1.03 -6.48
N ALA A 110 10.27 -0.01 -6.15
CA ALA A 110 10.46 1.16 -7.02
C ALA A 110 11.13 0.77 -8.34
N LEU A 111 12.16 -0.09 -8.31
CA LEU A 111 12.81 -0.59 -9.52
C LEU A 111 11.84 -1.42 -10.38
N GLU A 112 11.04 -2.27 -9.76
CA GLU A 112 10.04 -3.08 -10.46
C GLU A 112 8.98 -2.21 -11.14
N VAL A 113 8.47 -1.20 -10.46
CA VAL A 113 7.51 -0.25 -11.03
C VAL A 113 8.14 0.51 -12.19
N ALA A 114 9.36 1.02 -12.02
CA ALA A 114 10.05 1.73 -13.10
C ALA A 114 10.25 0.84 -14.33
N HIS A 115 10.64 -0.40 -14.13
CA HIS A 115 10.79 -1.38 -15.21
C HIS A 115 9.45 -1.63 -15.92
N ASN A 116 8.37 -1.81 -15.17
CA ASN A 116 7.04 -2.05 -15.74
C ASN A 116 6.53 -0.86 -16.54
N ILE A 117 6.81 0.37 -16.11
CA ILE A 117 6.45 1.59 -16.84
C ILE A 117 7.23 1.67 -18.15
N LEU A 118 8.54 1.42 -18.10
CA LEU A 118 9.41 1.53 -19.27
C LEU A 118 9.18 0.41 -20.30
N SER A 119 8.61 -0.72 -19.89
CA SER A 119 8.34 -1.87 -20.74
C SER A 119 7.05 -1.75 -21.55
N LYS A 120 6.25 -0.72 -21.30
CA LYS A 120 4.98 -0.53 -22.00
C LYS A 120 5.15 0.11 -23.38
#